data_c53efa903b4e7c32e1aad5833de35263
#
_entry.id   c53efa903b4e7c32e1aad5833de35263
#
_cell.length_a   1.000
_cell.length_b   1.000
_cell.length_c   1.000
_cell.angle_alpha   90.00
_cell.angle_beta   90.00
_cell.angle_gamma   90.00
#
_symmetry.space_group_name_H-M   'P 1'
#
loop_
_entity.id
_entity.type
_entity.pdbx_description
1 polymer ?
#
loop_
_entity_poly.entity_id
_entity_poly.type
_entity_poly.pdbx_seq_one_letter_code
_entity_poly.pdbx_strand_id
1 'polypeptide(L)'
;MSKRPLTVAALALAALAGTAFTFGGWCVVTVDDLPEYVTVGKPTEITFTIRQHGMTLLDNLQPVIGAKNGTAEVKANATAKGSGRYSASLVVPKGGDWTVTIHSGFMGNKVNLAPIPAIAAGATPPKPAIAADRGERLFIAKGCVTCHVHEEVAGSGLIKVGPNLTPKRYQPDFLAKFLADPSIARTPGKQEIMPKLELKPLEVVAITAFLNNERQVSSSKR
;
A
#
# COMPACT_ATOMS: atom_id res chain seq x y z
N MET A 1 51.97 7.53 35.84
CA MET A 1 50.99 8.31 35.05
C MET A 1 50.12 7.34 34.29
N SER A 2 48.87 7.23 34.70
CA SER A 2 47.93 6.20 34.20
C SER A 2 47.31 6.57 32.86
N LYS A 3 47.50 5.75 31.80
CA LYS A 3 46.97 5.92 30.43
C LYS A 3 45.61 5.22 30.23
N ARG A 4 44.86 4.94 31.32
CA ARG A 4 43.63 4.13 31.27
C ARG A 4 42.31 4.82 30.88
N PRO A 5 42.09 6.16 30.87
CA PRO A 5 40.79 6.71 30.55
C PRO A 5 40.47 6.85 29.04
N LEU A 6 41.48 6.91 28.17
CA LEU A 6 41.27 7.09 26.72
C LEU A 6 40.73 5.84 25.99
N THR A 7 41.11 4.65 26.44
CA THR A 7 40.68 3.38 25.81
C THR A 7 39.23 3.02 26.14
N VAL A 8 38.74 3.40 27.33
CA VAL A 8 37.35 3.15 27.74
C VAL A 8 36.37 4.08 26.98
N ALA A 9 36.78 5.34 26.76
CA ALA A 9 35.99 6.29 25.99
C ALA A 9 35.85 5.90 24.50
N ALA A 10 36.92 5.37 23.89
CA ALA A 10 36.89 4.90 22.50
C ALA A 10 36.01 3.66 22.29
N LEU A 11 35.97 2.72 23.25
CA LEU A 11 35.09 1.56 23.23
C LEU A 11 33.60 1.92 23.42
N ALA A 12 33.32 2.92 24.26
CA ALA A 12 31.95 3.41 24.45
C ALA A 12 31.42 4.15 23.21
N LEU A 13 32.24 4.91 22.49
CA LEU A 13 31.86 5.55 21.21
C LEU A 13 31.63 4.54 20.11
N ALA A 14 32.41 3.47 20.03
CA ALA A 14 32.24 2.41 19.05
C ALA A 14 30.95 1.58 19.28
N ALA A 15 30.55 1.40 20.54
CA ALA A 15 29.29 0.71 20.88
C ALA A 15 28.04 1.54 20.52
N LEU A 16 28.11 2.87 20.61
CA LEU A 16 27.00 3.76 20.20
C LEU A 16 26.86 3.86 18.65
N ALA A 17 27.94 3.73 17.90
CA ALA A 17 27.90 3.73 16.44
C ALA A 17 27.30 2.43 15.85
N GLY A 18 27.39 1.31 16.58
CA GLY A 18 26.88 0.01 16.13
C GLY A 18 25.35 -0.13 16.16
N THR A 19 24.63 0.73 16.90
CA THR A 19 23.16 0.64 17.02
C THR A 19 22.41 1.44 15.95
N ALA A 20 23.10 2.27 15.17
CA ALA A 20 22.47 3.11 14.13
C ALA A 20 22.14 2.35 12.82
N PHE A 21 22.62 1.12 12.63
CA PHE A 21 22.50 0.38 11.35
C PHE A 21 21.39 -0.68 11.30
N THR A 22 20.57 -0.83 12.33
CA THR A 22 19.54 -1.88 12.37
C THR A 22 18.18 -1.46 11.82
N PHE A 23 18.00 -0.25 11.31
CA PHE A 23 16.73 0.26 10.77
C PHE A 23 16.74 0.47 9.26
N GLY A 24 17.45 -0.37 8.52
CA GLY A 24 17.32 -0.47 7.08
C GLY A 24 16.05 -1.27 6.73
N GLY A 25 15.47 -1.01 5.55
CA GLY A 25 14.39 -1.86 5.08
C GLY A 25 13.36 -1.12 4.22
N TRP A 26 12.33 -1.85 3.93
CA TRP A 26 11.17 -1.41 3.15
C TRP A 26 9.90 -1.55 3.99
N CYS A 27 8.86 -0.82 3.60
CA CYS A 27 7.55 -0.98 4.23
C CYS A 27 6.46 -1.16 3.18
N VAL A 28 5.38 -1.79 3.62
CA VAL A 28 4.12 -1.89 2.88
C VAL A 28 3.16 -0.85 3.45
N VAL A 29 2.57 -0.07 2.56
CA VAL A 29 1.46 0.84 2.86
C VAL A 29 0.18 0.16 2.40
N THR A 30 -0.77 -0.02 3.31
CA THR A 30 -2.09 -0.63 3.03
C THR A 30 -3.18 0.39 3.29
N VAL A 31 -3.88 0.83 2.25
CA VAL A 31 -5.04 1.73 2.38
C VAL A 31 -6.24 0.94 2.86
N ASP A 32 -6.91 1.42 3.91
CA ASP A 32 -8.05 0.72 4.51
C ASP A 32 -9.26 0.71 3.57
N ASP A 33 -9.71 1.90 3.18
CA ASP A 33 -10.82 2.12 2.26
C ASP A 33 -10.37 2.99 1.09
N LEU A 34 -10.23 2.39 -0.09
CA LEU A 34 -9.92 3.13 -1.30
C LEU A 34 -11.22 3.76 -1.85
N PRO A 35 -11.33 5.10 -1.92
CA PRO A 35 -12.52 5.74 -2.46
C PRO A 35 -12.65 5.48 -3.98
N GLU A 36 -13.89 5.33 -4.46
CA GLU A 36 -14.18 5.25 -5.90
C GLU A 36 -14.00 6.62 -6.57
N TYR A 37 -14.35 7.68 -5.85
CA TYR A 37 -14.21 9.06 -6.25
C TYR A 37 -14.07 9.95 -5.02
N VAL A 38 -13.67 11.19 -5.24
CA VAL A 38 -13.69 12.26 -4.22
C VAL A 38 -14.56 13.41 -4.69
N THR A 39 -15.05 14.24 -3.78
CA THR A 39 -15.86 15.41 -4.12
C THR A 39 -15.01 16.67 -4.03
N VAL A 40 -15.02 17.47 -5.08
CA VAL A 40 -14.30 18.75 -5.14
C VAL A 40 -14.67 19.64 -3.95
N GLY A 41 -13.65 20.18 -3.27
CA GLY A 41 -13.81 21.06 -2.12
C GLY A 41 -14.30 20.38 -0.83
N LYS A 42 -14.53 19.06 -0.83
CA LYS A 42 -14.92 18.31 0.35
C LYS A 42 -13.73 17.53 0.92
N PRO A 43 -13.56 17.50 2.25
CA PRO A 43 -12.56 16.64 2.87
C PRO A 43 -12.86 15.16 2.61
N THR A 44 -11.85 14.44 2.14
CA THR A 44 -11.88 12.97 2.03
C THR A 44 -10.81 12.42 2.96
N GLU A 45 -11.22 11.64 3.93
CA GLU A 45 -10.30 10.98 4.85
C GLU A 45 -9.75 9.72 4.19
N ILE A 46 -8.42 9.61 4.15
CA ILE A 46 -7.70 8.43 3.66
C ILE A 46 -6.95 7.85 4.85
N THR A 47 -7.34 6.66 5.25
CA THR A 47 -6.73 5.90 6.35
C THR A 47 -5.90 4.75 5.78
N PHE A 48 -4.72 4.54 6.34
CA PHE A 48 -3.79 3.52 5.89
C PHE A 48 -2.91 3.01 7.03
N THR A 49 -2.39 1.80 6.86
CA THR A 49 -1.49 1.14 7.80
C THR A 49 -0.11 0.96 7.17
N ILE A 50 0.94 1.16 7.95
CA ILE A 50 2.34 0.98 7.51
C ILE A 50 2.98 -0.17 8.28
N ARG A 51 3.54 -1.13 7.52
CA ARG A 51 4.21 -2.33 8.09
C ARG A 51 5.61 -2.49 7.53
N GLN A 52 6.61 -2.51 8.38
CA GLN A 52 7.97 -2.88 7.98
C GLN A 52 8.00 -4.36 7.56
N HIS A 53 8.62 -4.64 6.42
CA HIS A 53 8.70 -5.97 5.80
C HIS A 53 7.33 -6.66 5.64
N GLY A 54 6.25 -5.86 5.59
CA GLY A 54 4.88 -6.36 5.54
C GLY A 54 4.32 -6.89 6.87
N MET A 55 5.11 -6.97 7.92
CA MET A 55 4.77 -7.66 9.18
C MET A 55 4.68 -6.71 10.38
N THR A 56 5.75 -5.97 10.68
CA THR A 56 5.83 -5.17 11.90
C THR A 56 5.17 -3.80 11.70
N LEU A 57 4.17 -3.50 12.51
CA LEU A 57 3.50 -2.20 12.53
C LEU A 57 4.49 -1.09 12.89
N LEU A 58 4.50 -0.02 12.12
CA LEU A 58 5.39 1.12 12.33
C LEU A 58 4.61 2.30 12.88
N ASP A 59 4.82 2.59 14.16
CA ASP A 59 4.35 3.80 14.83
C ASP A 59 5.37 4.94 14.74
N ASN A 60 4.97 6.14 15.16
CA ASN A 60 5.83 7.33 15.27
C ASN A 60 6.46 7.80 13.94
N LEU A 61 5.86 7.46 12.79
CA LEU A 61 6.24 8.04 11.52
C LEU A 61 5.50 9.37 11.28
N GLN A 62 5.96 10.10 10.26
CA GLN A 62 5.34 11.34 9.79
C GLN A 62 4.94 11.19 8.30
N PRO A 63 3.92 10.39 8.00
CA PRO A 63 3.51 10.19 6.62
C PRO A 63 2.85 11.46 6.06
N VAL A 64 2.98 11.62 4.73
CA VAL A 64 2.35 12.71 3.99
C VAL A 64 1.61 12.14 2.80
N ILE A 65 0.38 12.59 2.58
CA ILE A 65 -0.36 12.31 1.34
C ILE A 65 -0.22 13.51 0.42
N GLY A 66 0.24 13.27 -0.81
CA GLY A 66 0.22 14.24 -1.91
C GLY A 66 -0.80 13.81 -2.95
N ALA A 67 -1.48 14.76 -3.61
CA ALA A 67 -2.29 14.47 -4.77
C ALA A 67 -2.02 15.48 -5.88
N LYS A 68 -1.95 15.00 -7.14
CA LYS A 68 -1.64 15.83 -8.34
C LYS A 68 -2.65 15.62 -9.45
N ASN A 69 -2.99 16.73 -10.11
CA ASN A 69 -3.77 16.77 -11.34
C ASN A 69 -3.20 17.87 -12.25
N GLY A 70 -2.38 17.50 -13.24
CA GLY A 70 -1.59 18.43 -14.05
C GLY A 70 -0.64 19.25 -13.18
N THR A 71 -0.76 20.56 -13.21
CA THR A 71 0.03 21.50 -12.39
C THR A 71 -0.51 21.70 -10.98
N ALA A 72 -1.75 21.28 -10.71
CA ALA A 72 -2.33 21.38 -9.38
C ALA A 72 -1.78 20.31 -8.46
N GLU A 73 -1.34 20.70 -7.27
CA GLU A 73 -0.83 19.82 -6.23
C GLU A 73 -1.44 20.22 -4.89
N VAL A 74 -1.83 19.22 -4.11
CA VAL A 74 -2.27 19.37 -2.72
C VAL A 74 -1.54 18.37 -1.84
N LYS A 75 -1.33 18.71 -0.57
CA LYS A 75 -0.66 17.86 0.43
C LYS A 75 -1.39 17.90 1.75
N ALA A 76 -1.35 16.78 2.47
CA ALA A 76 -1.87 16.67 3.83
C ALA A 76 -0.94 15.80 4.67
N ASN A 77 -0.59 16.28 5.86
CA ASN A 77 0.13 15.48 6.85
C ASN A 77 -0.83 14.48 7.47
N ALA A 78 -0.38 13.24 7.64
CA ALA A 78 -1.18 12.22 8.29
C ALA A 78 -0.97 12.25 9.81
N THR A 79 -2.06 11.99 10.54
CA THR A 79 -2.09 11.87 12.00
C THR A 79 -2.07 10.40 12.38
N ALA A 80 -1.24 10.05 13.36
CA ALA A 80 -1.18 8.69 13.89
C ALA A 80 -2.49 8.33 14.62
N LYS A 81 -2.97 7.12 14.39
CA LYS A 81 -4.14 6.51 15.04
C LYS A 81 -3.76 5.33 15.95
N GLY A 82 -2.47 5.04 16.08
CA GLY A 82 -1.92 3.90 16.81
C GLY A 82 -1.84 2.62 15.99
N SER A 83 -1.03 1.70 16.43
CA SER A 83 -0.85 0.38 15.80
C SER A 83 -0.47 0.48 14.31
N GLY A 84 0.47 1.36 13.97
CA GLY A 84 0.93 1.58 12.59
C GLY A 84 -0.09 2.22 11.66
N ARG A 85 -1.22 2.70 12.19
CA ARG A 85 -2.33 3.27 11.44
C ARG A 85 -2.26 4.79 11.44
N TYR A 86 -2.54 5.39 10.28
CA TYR A 86 -2.49 6.82 10.04
C TYR A 86 -3.71 7.26 9.23
N SER A 87 -4.09 8.53 9.39
CA SER A 87 -5.17 9.12 8.62
C SER A 87 -4.81 10.55 8.19
N ALA A 88 -5.17 10.92 6.97
CA ALA A 88 -5.04 12.27 6.46
C ALA A 88 -6.30 12.69 5.71
N SER A 89 -6.67 13.95 5.89
CA SER A 89 -7.80 14.57 5.18
C SER A 89 -7.30 15.29 3.94
N LEU A 90 -7.72 14.82 2.77
CA LEU A 90 -7.37 15.38 1.47
C LEU A 90 -8.53 16.21 0.92
N VAL A 91 -8.25 17.46 0.50
CA VAL A 91 -9.21 18.32 -0.17
C VAL A 91 -8.69 18.68 -1.55
N VAL A 92 -9.37 18.23 -2.61
CA VAL A 92 -8.98 18.55 -3.98
C VAL A 92 -9.76 19.76 -4.51
N PRO A 93 -9.08 20.75 -5.13
CA PRO A 93 -9.71 22.03 -5.50
C PRO A 93 -10.47 22.01 -6.84
N LYS A 94 -10.28 20.98 -7.68
CA LYS A 94 -10.90 20.90 -9.02
C LYS A 94 -11.24 19.48 -9.42
N GLY A 95 -12.13 19.33 -10.39
CA GLY A 95 -12.50 18.04 -10.97
C GLY A 95 -11.40 17.40 -11.82
N GLY A 96 -11.62 16.13 -12.22
CA GLY A 96 -10.72 15.32 -13.02
C GLY A 96 -9.94 14.29 -12.20
N ASP A 97 -9.05 13.57 -12.84
CA ASP A 97 -8.33 12.46 -12.20
C ASP A 97 -7.14 12.95 -11.38
N TRP A 98 -7.07 12.53 -10.14
CA TRP A 98 -6.00 12.86 -9.20
C TRP A 98 -5.15 11.64 -8.90
N THR A 99 -3.85 11.72 -9.17
CA THR A 99 -2.87 10.72 -8.72
C THR A 99 -2.50 11.01 -7.28
N VAL A 100 -2.84 10.09 -6.38
CA VAL A 100 -2.55 10.20 -4.95
C VAL A 100 -1.29 9.42 -4.64
N THR A 101 -0.33 10.05 -3.96
CA THR A 101 0.90 9.43 -3.47
C THR A 101 0.92 9.48 -1.95
N ILE A 102 1.11 8.33 -1.32
CA ILE A 102 1.32 8.23 0.12
C ILE A 102 2.82 8.03 0.36
N HIS A 103 3.46 9.03 0.95
CA HIS A 103 4.82 8.95 1.46
C HIS A 103 4.76 8.41 2.88
N SER A 104 5.35 7.25 3.13
CA SER A 104 5.26 6.57 4.42
C SER A 104 5.98 7.28 5.57
N GLY A 105 6.93 8.17 5.28
CA GLY A 105 7.86 8.69 6.29
C GLY A 105 8.93 7.68 6.74
N PHE A 106 8.98 6.49 6.11
CA PHE A 106 9.96 5.45 6.43
C PHE A 106 10.86 5.18 5.22
N MET A 107 12.16 5.46 5.33
CA MET A 107 13.20 5.13 4.33
C MET A 107 12.87 5.55 2.89
N GLY A 108 12.12 6.64 2.71
CA GLY A 108 11.70 7.13 1.39
C GLY A 108 10.65 6.27 0.67
N ASN A 109 10.09 5.26 1.34
CA ASN A 109 9.06 4.41 0.75
C ASN A 109 7.78 5.19 0.48
N LYS A 110 7.20 4.95 -0.69
CA LYS A 110 5.94 5.58 -1.12
C LYS A 110 5.12 4.62 -1.97
N VAL A 111 3.82 4.84 -2.01
CA VAL A 111 2.90 4.19 -2.94
C VAL A 111 2.16 5.23 -3.74
N ASN A 112 2.08 5.04 -5.07
CA ASN A 112 1.25 5.83 -5.95
C ASN A 112 -0.04 5.04 -6.19
N LEU A 113 -1.17 5.57 -5.75
CA LEU A 113 -2.47 4.97 -6.01
C LEU A 113 -2.85 5.17 -7.48
N ALA A 114 -3.69 4.28 -7.99
CA ALA A 114 -4.36 4.52 -9.28
C ALA A 114 -5.16 5.83 -9.21
N PRO A 115 -5.30 6.55 -10.34
CA PRO A 115 -6.01 7.83 -10.35
C PRO A 115 -7.41 7.74 -9.74
N ILE A 116 -7.76 8.72 -8.91
CA ILE A 116 -9.05 8.83 -8.25
C ILE A 116 -9.80 10.00 -8.89
N PRO A 117 -10.98 9.78 -9.49
CA PRO A 117 -11.74 10.86 -10.08
C PRO A 117 -12.31 11.79 -9.01
N ALA A 118 -12.17 13.10 -9.24
CA ALA A 118 -12.81 14.14 -8.44
C ALA A 118 -14.01 14.70 -9.20
N ILE A 119 -15.20 14.65 -8.58
CA ILE A 119 -16.45 15.13 -9.15
C ILE A 119 -16.95 16.38 -8.43
N ALA A 120 -17.72 17.21 -9.12
CA ALA A 120 -18.35 18.38 -8.50
C ALA A 120 -19.34 17.94 -7.41
N ALA A 121 -19.55 18.80 -6.41
CA ALA A 121 -20.58 18.58 -5.41
C ALA A 121 -21.97 18.51 -6.09
N GLY A 122 -22.73 17.45 -5.76
CA GLY A 122 -24.05 17.19 -6.37
C GLY A 122 -24.03 16.53 -7.76
N ALA A 123 -22.85 16.29 -8.34
CA ALA A 123 -22.77 15.53 -9.60
C ALA A 123 -23.12 14.03 -9.36
N THR A 124 -23.64 13.41 -10.40
CA THR A 124 -23.91 11.97 -10.37
C THR A 124 -22.60 11.18 -10.16
N PRO A 125 -22.51 10.30 -9.19
CA PRO A 125 -21.34 9.45 -9.00
C PRO A 125 -21.01 8.65 -10.26
N PRO A 126 -19.72 8.40 -10.55
CA PRO A 126 -19.33 7.54 -11.64
C PRO A 126 -19.89 6.12 -11.43
N LYS A 127 -20.14 5.41 -12.52
CA LYS A 127 -20.50 3.98 -12.41
C LYS A 127 -19.40 3.24 -11.67
N PRO A 128 -19.74 2.31 -10.76
CA PRO A 128 -18.74 1.46 -10.12
C PRO A 128 -17.86 0.78 -11.18
N ALA A 129 -16.57 0.72 -10.91
CA ALA A 129 -15.65 0.00 -11.78
C ALA A 129 -16.04 -1.50 -11.85
N ILE A 130 -15.79 -2.16 -12.98
CA ILE A 130 -15.93 -3.62 -13.04
C ILE A 130 -14.95 -4.26 -12.05
N ALA A 131 -15.28 -5.48 -11.60
CA ALA A 131 -14.54 -6.14 -10.53
C ALA A 131 -13.03 -6.20 -10.80
N ALA A 132 -12.60 -6.54 -12.02
CA ALA A 132 -11.17 -6.63 -12.35
C ALA A 132 -10.47 -5.26 -12.33
N ASP A 133 -11.10 -4.18 -12.81
CA ASP A 133 -10.52 -2.83 -12.75
C ASP A 133 -10.43 -2.32 -11.32
N ARG A 134 -11.46 -2.61 -10.52
CA ARG A 134 -11.42 -2.34 -9.08
C ARG A 134 -10.32 -3.14 -8.40
N GLY A 135 -10.14 -4.40 -8.79
CA GLY A 135 -9.11 -5.31 -8.30
C GLY A 135 -7.70 -4.80 -8.54
N GLU A 136 -7.41 -4.26 -9.73
CA GLU A 136 -6.12 -3.63 -10.03
C GLU A 136 -5.84 -2.43 -9.10
N ARG A 137 -6.82 -1.55 -8.95
CA ARG A 137 -6.70 -0.39 -8.04
C ARG A 137 -6.45 -0.84 -6.60
N LEU A 138 -7.13 -1.90 -6.16
CA LEU A 138 -6.94 -2.50 -4.84
C LEU A 138 -5.58 -3.21 -4.71
N PHE A 139 -5.11 -3.89 -5.75
CA PHE A 139 -3.78 -4.52 -5.76
C PHE A 139 -2.68 -3.48 -5.46
N ILE A 140 -2.83 -2.28 -5.99
CA ILE A 140 -1.93 -1.16 -5.67
C ILE A 140 -2.18 -0.65 -4.24
N ALA A 141 -3.42 -0.32 -3.90
CA ALA A 141 -3.77 0.35 -2.65
C ALA A 141 -3.57 -0.53 -1.41
N LYS A 142 -3.75 -1.85 -1.54
CA LYS A 142 -3.49 -2.80 -0.46
C LYS A 142 -2.01 -3.17 -0.31
N GLY A 143 -1.13 -2.61 -1.18
CA GLY A 143 0.31 -2.76 -1.09
C GLY A 143 0.86 -4.07 -1.71
N CYS A 144 0.05 -4.84 -2.43
CA CYS A 144 0.50 -6.06 -3.13
C CYS A 144 1.65 -5.78 -4.09
N VAL A 145 1.62 -4.62 -4.75
CA VAL A 145 2.66 -4.11 -5.67
C VAL A 145 4.05 -4.03 -5.05
N THR A 146 4.17 -3.93 -3.72
CA THR A 146 5.47 -3.85 -3.06
C THR A 146 6.24 -5.16 -3.20
N CYS A 147 5.55 -6.28 -3.08
CA CYS A 147 6.14 -7.62 -3.02
C CYS A 147 5.98 -8.41 -4.33
N HIS A 148 4.87 -8.21 -5.04
CA HIS A 148 4.49 -9.00 -6.22
C HIS A 148 4.68 -8.22 -7.51
N VAL A 149 5.20 -8.91 -8.54
CA VAL A 149 5.21 -8.42 -9.92
C VAL A 149 3.87 -8.75 -10.58
N HIS A 150 3.31 -7.78 -11.31
CA HIS A 150 2.20 -7.96 -12.24
C HIS A 150 2.43 -7.02 -13.43
N GLU A 151 2.57 -7.55 -14.65
CA GLU A 151 2.99 -6.79 -15.83
C GLU A 151 2.03 -5.65 -16.21
N GLU A 152 0.74 -5.81 -15.92
CA GLU A 152 -0.25 -4.75 -16.17
C GLU A 152 -0.14 -3.60 -15.14
N VAL A 153 0.61 -3.77 -14.04
CA VAL A 153 0.74 -2.77 -12.98
C VAL A 153 2.15 -2.18 -12.99
N ALA A 154 2.27 -0.95 -13.46
CA ALA A 154 3.53 -0.23 -13.49
C ALA A 154 4.14 -0.09 -12.09
N GLY A 155 5.44 -0.38 -11.98
CA GLY A 155 6.17 -0.29 -10.71
C GLY A 155 5.86 -1.38 -9.70
N SER A 156 5.17 -2.46 -10.11
CA SER A 156 4.96 -3.63 -9.25
C SER A 156 6.25 -4.40 -8.99
N GLY A 157 6.30 -5.12 -7.87
CA GLY A 157 7.46 -5.94 -7.49
C GLY A 157 8.68 -5.13 -7.10
N LEU A 158 8.51 -4.01 -6.40
CA LEU A 158 9.61 -3.15 -5.95
C LEU A 158 10.68 -3.96 -5.18
N ILE A 159 10.25 -4.87 -4.33
CA ILE A 159 11.14 -5.72 -3.49
C ILE A 159 11.27 -7.14 -4.05
N LYS A 160 10.33 -7.61 -4.85
CA LYS A 160 10.33 -8.93 -5.51
C LYS A 160 10.49 -10.12 -4.55
N VAL A 161 9.94 -10.03 -3.36
CA VAL A 161 9.95 -11.16 -2.39
C VAL A 161 8.79 -12.13 -2.63
N GLY A 162 7.72 -11.67 -3.30
CA GLY A 162 6.58 -12.49 -3.71
C GLY A 162 6.74 -13.03 -5.14
N PRO A 163 5.96 -14.05 -5.52
CA PRO A 163 5.96 -14.58 -6.89
C PRO A 163 5.43 -13.54 -7.90
N ASN A 164 5.84 -13.70 -9.18
CA ASN A 164 5.18 -13.03 -10.30
C ASN A 164 3.78 -13.61 -10.48
N LEU A 165 2.78 -12.75 -10.48
CA LEU A 165 1.36 -13.13 -10.55
C LEU A 165 0.77 -13.02 -11.96
N THR A 166 1.48 -12.36 -12.90
CA THR A 166 0.99 -12.12 -14.27
C THR A 166 0.54 -13.36 -15.02
N PRO A 167 1.38 -14.41 -15.14
CA PRO A 167 1.06 -15.54 -16.02
C PRO A 167 0.14 -16.56 -15.35
N LYS A 168 -0.24 -16.34 -14.10
CA LYS A 168 -0.93 -17.34 -13.29
C LYS A 168 -2.45 -17.19 -13.39
N ARG A 169 -3.12 -18.32 -13.28
CA ARG A 169 -4.54 -18.40 -13.05
C ARG A 169 -4.75 -19.21 -11.78
N TYR A 170 -5.67 -18.78 -10.98
CA TYR A 170 -5.91 -19.38 -9.67
C TYR A 170 -7.34 -19.90 -9.61
N GLN A 171 -7.55 -21.01 -8.90
CA GLN A 171 -8.88 -21.43 -8.53
C GLN A 171 -9.52 -20.33 -7.66
N PRO A 172 -10.66 -19.74 -8.06
CA PRO A 172 -11.22 -18.57 -7.37
C PRO A 172 -11.48 -18.83 -5.88
N ASP A 173 -12.03 -20.00 -5.54
CA ASP A 173 -12.33 -20.36 -4.15
C ASP A 173 -11.07 -20.50 -3.28
N PHE A 174 -9.99 -21.06 -3.85
CA PHE A 174 -8.70 -21.12 -3.15
C PHE A 174 -8.13 -19.73 -2.95
N LEU A 175 -8.10 -18.92 -4.02
CA LEU A 175 -7.55 -17.57 -3.96
C LEU A 175 -8.30 -16.69 -2.98
N ALA A 176 -9.64 -16.79 -2.96
CA ALA A 176 -10.47 -16.04 -2.02
C ALA A 176 -10.13 -16.40 -0.56
N LYS A 177 -10.01 -17.69 -0.25
CA LYS A 177 -9.61 -18.16 1.08
C LYS A 177 -8.20 -17.71 1.44
N PHE A 178 -7.26 -17.82 0.50
CA PHE A 178 -5.87 -17.42 0.70
C PHE A 178 -5.72 -15.91 0.92
N LEU A 179 -6.43 -15.08 0.16
CA LEU A 179 -6.42 -13.62 0.34
C LEU A 179 -7.06 -13.19 1.67
N ALA A 180 -8.07 -13.93 2.15
CA ALA A 180 -8.68 -13.69 3.46
C ALA A 180 -7.74 -14.10 4.62
N ASP A 181 -7.01 -15.20 4.42
CA ASP A 181 -6.04 -15.71 5.41
C ASP A 181 -4.87 -16.43 4.71
N PRO A 182 -3.74 -15.75 4.48
CA PRO A 182 -2.57 -16.36 3.84
C PRO A 182 -1.97 -17.55 4.61
N SER A 183 -2.25 -17.68 5.90
CA SER A 183 -1.72 -18.75 6.73
C SER A 183 -2.18 -20.15 6.30
N ILE A 184 -3.25 -20.28 5.52
CA ILE A 184 -3.74 -21.57 5.01
C ILE A 184 -2.75 -22.27 4.07
N ALA A 185 -1.83 -21.52 3.44
CA ALA A 185 -0.79 -22.06 2.56
C ALA A 185 0.58 -22.14 3.27
N ARG A 186 0.62 -21.97 4.58
CA ARG A 186 1.86 -21.96 5.36
C ARG A 186 2.57 -23.31 5.28
N THR A 187 3.84 -23.27 4.90
CA THR A 187 4.72 -24.44 4.97
C THR A 187 5.32 -24.53 6.37
N PRO A 188 5.19 -25.67 7.08
CA PRO A 188 5.83 -25.83 8.38
C PRO A 188 7.33 -25.54 8.33
N GLY A 189 7.82 -24.77 9.31
CA GLY A 189 9.23 -24.39 9.41
C GLY A 189 9.66 -23.22 8.50
N LYS A 190 8.78 -22.67 7.65
CA LYS A 190 9.04 -21.45 6.88
C LYS A 190 8.32 -20.27 7.50
N GLN A 191 9.01 -19.12 7.54
CA GLN A 191 8.39 -17.86 7.94
C GLN A 191 7.42 -17.44 6.85
N GLU A 192 6.20 -17.10 7.24
CA GLU A 192 5.23 -16.49 6.35
C GLU A 192 5.64 -15.01 6.11
N ILE A 193 5.66 -14.61 4.85
CA ILE A 193 6.05 -13.25 4.46
C ILE A 193 4.83 -12.45 3.98
N MET A 194 3.78 -13.13 3.46
CA MET A 194 2.57 -12.45 3.02
C MET A 194 1.72 -12.06 4.24
N PRO A 195 1.50 -10.75 4.48
CA PRO A 195 0.73 -10.30 5.63
C PRO A 195 -0.77 -10.58 5.45
N LYS A 196 -1.47 -10.80 6.56
CA LYS A 196 -2.93 -10.76 6.58
C LYS A 196 -3.38 -9.30 6.50
N LEU A 197 -4.00 -8.91 5.40
CA LEU A 197 -4.34 -7.51 5.10
C LEU A 197 -5.76 -7.12 5.52
N GLU A 198 -6.51 -8.02 6.15
CA GLU A 198 -7.91 -7.79 6.59
C GLU A 198 -8.81 -7.30 5.45
N LEU A 199 -8.67 -7.93 4.27
CA LEU A 199 -9.43 -7.58 3.08
C LEU A 199 -10.93 -7.82 3.31
N LYS A 200 -11.75 -6.86 2.89
CA LYS A 200 -13.21 -7.00 2.88
C LYS A 200 -13.64 -8.01 1.81
N PRO A 201 -14.78 -8.71 1.98
CA PRO A 201 -15.23 -9.72 1.01
C PRO A 201 -15.29 -9.22 -0.44
N LEU A 202 -15.79 -8.00 -0.66
CA LEU A 202 -15.84 -7.40 -2.02
C LEU A 202 -14.46 -7.04 -2.57
N GLU A 203 -13.50 -6.73 -1.72
CA GLU A 203 -12.11 -6.49 -2.13
C GLU A 203 -11.44 -7.79 -2.56
N VAL A 204 -11.70 -8.88 -1.83
CA VAL A 204 -11.23 -10.23 -2.20
C VAL A 204 -11.77 -10.63 -3.58
N VAL A 205 -13.06 -10.46 -3.81
CA VAL A 205 -13.70 -10.74 -5.12
C VAL A 205 -13.05 -9.92 -6.23
N ALA A 206 -12.85 -8.63 -6.02
CA ALA A 206 -12.26 -7.74 -7.01
C ALA A 206 -10.79 -8.10 -7.33
N ILE A 207 -9.97 -8.35 -6.31
CA ILE A 207 -8.57 -8.74 -6.51
C ILE A 207 -8.50 -10.11 -7.21
N THR A 208 -9.36 -11.05 -6.86
CA THR A 208 -9.45 -12.36 -7.52
C THR A 208 -9.78 -12.20 -9.01
N ALA A 209 -10.77 -11.36 -9.35
CA ALA A 209 -11.15 -11.08 -10.73
C ALA A 209 -9.99 -10.44 -11.53
N PHE A 210 -9.24 -9.52 -10.92
CA PHE A 210 -8.05 -8.92 -11.53
C PHE A 210 -6.96 -9.96 -11.78
N LEU A 211 -6.57 -10.74 -10.77
CA LEU A 211 -5.51 -11.73 -10.89
C LEU A 211 -5.85 -12.85 -11.88
N ASN A 212 -7.15 -13.14 -12.10
CA ASN A 212 -7.62 -14.09 -13.09
C ASN A 212 -7.90 -13.47 -14.46
N ASN A 213 -7.65 -12.17 -14.62
CA ASN A 213 -7.85 -11.42 -15.87
C ASN A 213 -9.28 -11.55 -16.45
N GLU A 214 -10.28 -11.38 -15.60
CA GLU A 214 -11.70 -11.55 -15.99
C GLU A 214 -12.21 -10.43 -16.92
N ARG A 215 -11.42 -9.35 -17.16
CA ARG A 215 -11.71 -8.32 -18.17
C ARG A 215 -11.85 -8.90 -19.56
N GLN A 216 -10.95 -9.83 -19.94
CA GLN A 216 -10.91 -10.40 -21.29
C GLN A 216 -12.10 -11.33 -21.57
N VAL A 217 -12.62 -11.99 -20.54
CA VAL A 217 -13.75 -12.92 -20.69
C VAL A 217 -15.05 -12.19 -21.05
N SER A 218 -15.24 -10.97 -20.56
CA SER A 218 -16.44 -10.17 -20.86
C SER A 218 -16.43 -9.54 -22.25
N SER A 219 -15.25 -9.28 -22.83
CA SER A 219 -15.11 -8.69 -24.18
C SER A 219 -15.20 -9.71 -25.31
N SER A 220 -14.94 -10.99 -25.04
CA SER A 220 -15.01 -12.07 -26.05
C SER A 220 -16.41 -12.68 -26.23
N LYS A 221 -17.41 -12.25 -25.43
CA LYS A 221 -18.82 -12.72 -25.51
C LYS A 221 -19.77 -11.73 -26.18
N ARG A 222 -19.24 -10.72 -26.90
CA ARG A 222 -20.07 -9.81 -27.72
C ARG A 222 -19.88 -10.06 -29.20
#